data_721b84b9d6465784f6bd474272080abf
#
_entry.id   721b84b9d6465784f6bd474272080abf
#
_cell.length_a   1.000
_cell.length_b   1.000
_cell.length_c   1.000
_cell.angle_alpha   90.00
_cell.angle_beta   90.00
_cell.angle_gamma   90.00
#
_symmetry.space_group_name_H-M   'P 1'
#
loop_
_entity.id
_entity.type
_entity.pdbx_description
1 polymer ?
#
loop_
_entity_poly.entity_id
_entity_poly.type
_entity_poly.pdbx_seq_one_letter_code
_entity_poly.pdbx_strand_id
1 'polypeptide(L)'
;MFLMISSYRQQVKETKKNMGCERIILDCDPGVDDSIAIFLALASPDKIKIDAITIVMGNNNDIDLLANNACLLLQMCNMSSDMPVIKGANKPLASAYHGHSGIQVHAQNGIGNVKYPIKDLNQNPVEQYKDVSAAQFIVQHVLANPGVITLCAIGPLTNIALAASIGGEKFIKSVRRLVIMGGSVGGFGNKTAAAEANLANDPHAGRIVFDAFSDITMVGLNCTRQLPLNKEIRKKMRKLHAIGQFCFDITAHYTEILQSWNDSPCFNDPTAIMYLIKPDLFEGQRACVDVEDSGRLTSGQTVADWTGRWGRPLQTLVLTKVDKNGFAKELLDRLAKLTMFKPSLEDQMKRIEEQADVAEK
;
A
#
# COMPACT_ATOMS: atom_id res chain seq x y z
N MET A 1 -14.39 31.88 4.71
CA MET A 1 -13.34 31.07 4.05
C MET A 1 -11.97 31.22 4.72
N PHE A 2 -11.41 32.43 4.90
CA PHE A 2 -10.10 32.65 5.57
C PHE A 2 -10.06 32.16 7.03
N LEU A 3 -11.11 32.33 7.80
CA LEU A 3 -11.21 31.90 9.21
C LEU A 3 -11.27 30.36 9.36
N MET A 4 -11.89 29.64 8.42
CA MET A 4 -11.91 28.17 8.43
C MET A 4 -10.53 27.58 8.11
N ILE A 5 -9.77 28.19 7.21
CA ILE A 5 -8.40 27.75 6.87
C ILE A 5 -7.44 28.01 8.05
N SER A 6 -7.62 29.10 8.77
CA SER A 6 -6.84 29.42 9.97
C SER A 6 -7.13 28.43 11.11
N SER A 7 -8.40 28.13 11.37
CA SER A 7 -8.83 27.18 12.40
C SER A 7 -8.33 25.75 12.08
N TYR A 8 -8.40 25.34 10.83
CA TYR A 8 -7.87 24.03 10.38
C TYR A 8 -6.35 23.93 10.55
N ARG A 9 -5.61 24.98 10.17
CA ARG A 9 -4.14 25.04 10.40
C ARG A 9 -3.76 25.01 11.89
N GLN A 10 -4.59 25.57 12.73
CA GLN A 10 -4.38 25.59 14.18
C GLN A 10 -4.68 24.21 14.78
N GLN A 11 -5.78 23.55 14.39
CA GLN A 11 -6.08 22.17 14.79
C GLN A 11 -5.00 21.18 14.32
N VAL A 12 -4.51 21.32 13.09
CA VAL A 12 -3.40 20.49 12.58
C VAL A 12 -2.11 20.73 13.36
N LYS A 13 -1.84 21.97 13.81
CA LYS A 13 -0.66 22.29 14.65
C LYS A 13 -0.79 21.76 16.08
N GLU A 14 -1.96 21.80 16.68
CA GLU A 14 -2.19 21.30 18.04
C GLU A 14 -2.18 19.77 18.10
N THR A 15 -2.70 19.09 17.07
CA THR A 15 -2.59 17.63 16.91
C THR A 15 -1.13 17.19 16.75
N LYS A 16 -0.28 18.00 16.08
CA LYS A 16 1.16 17.72 15.88
C LYS A 16 2.00 17.76 17.15
N LYS A 17 1.53 18.40 18.22
CA LYS A 17 2.35 18.64 19.44
C LYS A 17 2.40 17.46 20.41
N ASN A 18 1.53 16.44 20.25
CA ASN A 18 1.40 15.32 21.19
C ASN A 18 1.37 13.93 20.53
N MET A 19 1.84 13.77 19.27
CA MET A 19 1.74 12.48 18.59
C MET A 19 3.08 11.72 18.66
N GLY A 20 3.10 10.69 19.48
CA GLY A 20 3.99 9.55 19.33
C GLY A 20 3.83 8.90 17.93
N CYS A 21 4.64 7.90 17.64
CA CYS A 21 4.61 7.13 16.41
C CYS A 21 3.18 6.65 16.07
N GLU A 22 2.71 6.85 14.84
CA GLU A 22 1.36 6.44 14.40
C GLU A 22 1.31 4.93 14.23
N ARG A 23 0.40 4.26 14.96
CA ARG A 23 0.22 2.82 14.86
C ARG A 23 -0.68 2.48 13.68
N ILE A 24 -0.21 1.59 12.82
CA ILE A 24 -0.94 1.19 11.63
C ILE A 24 -1.11 -0.32 11.51
N ILE A 25 -2.19 -0.77 10.89
CA ILE A 25 -2.27 -2.04 10.18
C ILE A 25 -2.10 -1.71 8.71
N LEU A 26 -1.13 -2.35 8.05
CA LEU A 26 -0.87 -2.20 6.63
C LEU A 26 -1.56 -3.34 5.88
N ASP A 27 -2.61 -3.03 5.11
CA ASP A 27 -3.33 -3.98 4.25
C ASP A 27 -2.84 -3.82 2.82
N CYS A 28 -2.25 -4.89 2.25
CA CYS A 28 -1.50 -4.83 1.00
C CYS A 28 -1.57 -6.13 0.21
N ASP A 29 -1.18 -6.08 -1.06
CA ASP A 29 -1.06 -7.20 -1.99
C ASP A 29 0.37 -7.31 -2.56
N PRO A 30 1.38 -7.66 -1.73
CA PRO A 30 2.79 -7.40 -1.92
C PRO A 30 3.33 -7.66 -3.31
N GLY A 31 3.28 -6.59 -4.13
CA GLY A 31 3.84 -6.44 -5.47
C GLY A 31 5.10 -5.59 -5.43
N VAL A 32 5.44 -5.00 -6.59
CA VAL A 32 6.66 -4.21 -6.76
C VAL A 32 6.62 -2.91 -5.96
N ASP A 33 5.55 -2.14 -6.05
CA ASP A 33 5.39 -0.87 -5.34
C ASP A 33 5.01 -1.05 -3.87
N ASP A 34 4.20 -2.07 -3.51
CA ASP A 34 4.01 -2.51 -2.13
C ASP A 34 5.35 -2.79 -1.44
N SER A 35 6.28 -3.44 -2.14
CA SER A 35 7.61 -3.75 -1.58
C SER A 35 8.35 -2.49 -1.17
N ILE A 36 8.30 -1.44 -1.99
CA ILE A 36 8.92 -0.14 -1.68
C ILE A 36 8.16 0.54 -0.54
N ALA A 37 6.82 0.42 -0.50
CA ALA A 37 5.96 0.96 0.55
C ALA A 37 6.28 0.32 1.91
N ILE A 38 6.41 -1.01 1.97
CA ILE A 38 6.79 -1.77 3.17
C ILE A 38 8.17 -1.32 3.66
N PHE A 39 9.17 -1.26 2.77
CA PHE A 39 10.50 -0.77 3.15
C PHE A 39 10.47 0.67 3.66
N LEU A 40 9.71 1.56 3.03
CA LEU A 40 9.57 2.94 3.47
C LEU A 40 8.94 3.04 4.86
N ALA A 41 7.92 2.22 5.15
CA ALA A 41 7.29 2.16 6.46
C ALA A 41 8.27 1.65 7.52
N LEU A 42 9.00 0.55 7.24
CA LEU A 42 10.03 -0.01 8.12
C LEU A 42 11.21 0.96 8.35
N ALA A 43 11.53 1.77 7.34
CA ALA A 43 12.56 2.82 7.43
C ALA A 43 12.12 4.05 8.26
N SER A 44 10.89 4.05 8.77
CA SER A 44 10.27 5.22 9.40
C SER A 44 9.77 4.97 10.83
N PRO A 45 10.53 4.27 11.71
CA PRO A 45 10.07 3.94 13.06
C PRO A 45 9.85 5.17 13.95
N ASP A 46 10.40 6.33 13.56
CA ASP A 46 10.16 7.63 14.19
C ASP A 46 8.76 8.22 13.87
N LYS A 47 8.05 7.67 12.90
CA LYS A 47 6.75 8.15 12.41
C LYS A 47 5.67 7.10 12.44
N ILE A 48 6.00 5.86 12.10
CA ILE A 48 5.07 4.76 11.90
C ILE A 48 5.51 3.56 12.73
N LYS A 49 4.56 2.97 13.44
CA LYS A 49 4.67 1.62 14.00
C LYS A 49 3.69 0.71 13.27
N ILE A 50 4.20 -0.24 12.51
CA ILE A 50 3.37 -1.29 11.92
C ILE A 50 3.02 -2.28 13.03
N ASP A 51 1.74 -2.47 13.31
CA ASP A 51 1.28 -3.47 14.28
C ASP A 51 1.07 -4.84 13.61
N ALA A 52 0.70 -4.84 12.33
CA ALA A 52 0.55 -6.04 11.52
C ALA A 52 0.53 -5.68 10.02
N ILE A 53 0.87 -6.66 9.18
CA ILE A 53 0.65 -6.65 7.74
C ILE A 53 -0.48 -7.65 7.43
N THR A 54 -1.54 -7.17 6.78
CA THR A 54 -2.64 -8.03 6.31
C THR A 54 -2.59 -8.12 4.79
N ILE A 55 -2.85 -9.32 4.28
CA ILE A 55 -2.67 -9.63 2.86
C ILE A 55 -4.02 -9.77 2.18
N VAL A 56 -4.16 -9.14 1.02
CA VAL A 56 -5.33 -9.22 0.15
C VAL A 56 -4.91 -9.63 -1.24
N MET A 57 -5.80 -10.23 -2.03
CA MET A 57 -5.58 -10.50 -3.46
C MET A 57 -5.47 -9.18 -4.24
N GLY A 58 -4.82 -9.18 -5.41
CA GLY A 58 -4.78 -8.01 -6.31
C GLY A 58 -3.66 -8.15 -7.32
N ASN A 59 -2.42 -7.89 -6.95
CA ASN A 59 -1.24 -8.03 -7.79
C ASN A 59 -0.97 -9.48 -8.20
N ASN A 60 -1.42 -10.42 -7.39
CA ASN A 60 -1.50 -11.84 -7.72
C ASN A 60 -2.74 -12.46 -7.08
N ASN A 61 -3.21 -13.59 -7.64
CA ASN A 61 -4.34 -14.35 -7.10
C ASN A 61 -3.88 -15.39 -6.06
N ASP A 62 -2.59 -15.67 -6.02
CA ASP A 62 -1.99 -16.58 -5.04
C ASP A 62 -1.69 -15.80 -3.75
N ILE A 63 -2.59 -15.93 -2.78
CA ILE A 63 -2.47 -15.26 -1.47
C ILE A 63 -1.25 -15.75 -0.68
N ASP A 64 -0.82 -16.99 -0.91
CA ASP A 64 0.36 -17.54 -0.26
C ASP A 64 1.64 -16.93 -0.82
N LEU A 65 1.68 -16.73 -2.14
CA LEU A 65 2.77 -16.01 -2.79
C LEU A 65 2.90 -14.58 -2.24
N LEU A 66 1.77 -13.85 -2.16
CA LEU A 66 1.77 -12.48 -1.64
C LEU A 66 2.22 -12.42 -0.17
N ALA A 67 1.74 -13.35 0.67
CA ALA A 67 2.16 -13.45 2.06
C ALA A 67 3.66 -13.79 2.17
N ASN A 68 4.16 -14.68 1.33
CA ASN A 68 5.59 -15.01 1.27
C ASN A 68 6.43 -13.81 0.83
N ASN A 69 5.94 -12.98 -0.09
CA ASN A 69 6.62 -11.74 -0.46
C ASN A 69 6.73 -10.78 0.74
N ALA A 70 5.66 -10.59 1.52
CA ALA A 70 5.72 -9.79 2.74
C ALA A 70 6.76 -10.33 3.73
N CYS A 71 6.76 -11.66 3.98
CA CYS A 71 7.73 -12.31 4.86
C CYS A 71 9.17 -12.15 4.36
N LEU A 72 9.40 -12.24 3.05
CA LEU A 72 10.70 -11.97 2.43
C LEU A 72 11.19 -10.56 2.75
N LEU A 73 10.34 -9.54 2.54
CA LEU A 73 10.70 -8.15 2.78
C LEU A 73 11.03 -7.89 4.26
N LEU A 74 10.25 -8.49 5.17
CA LEU A 74 10.52 -8.43 6.61
C LEU A 74 11.84 -9.10 6.97
N GLN A 75 12.13 -10.27 6.38
CA GLN A 75 13.39 -10.99 6.58
C GLN A 75 14.59 -10.18 6.09
N MET A 76 14.46 -9.50 4.95
CA MET A 76 15.52 -8.62 4.44
C MET A 76 15.86 -7.50 5.43
N CYS A 77 14.91 -7.08 6.26
CA CYS A 77 15.08 -6.06 7.31
C CYS A 77 15.34 -6.65 8.70
N ASN A 78 15.51 -7.97 8.83
CA ASN A 78 15.67 -8.68 10.10
C ASN A 78 14.50 -8.45 11.09
N MET A 79 13.28 -8.40 10.58
CA MET A 79 12.05 -8.15 11.34
C MET A 79 11.02 -9.28 11.19
N SER A 80 11.42 -10.46 10.68
CA SER A 80 10.49 -11.53 10.35
C SER A 80 9.88 -12.25 11.57
N SER A 81 10.53 -12.23 12.74
CA SER A 81 10.03 -12.94 13.92
C SER A 81 8.93 -12.21 14.67
N ASP A 82 8.87 -10.88 14.56
CA ASP A 82 8.08 -10.04 15.47
C ASP A 82 6.90 -9.34 14.80
N MET A 83 6.81 -9.41 13.47
CA MET A 83 5.78 -8.73 12.69
C MET A 83 4.69 -9.72 12.25
N PRO A 84 3.45 -9.62 12.76
CA PRO A 84 2.34 -10.44 12.29
C PRO A 84 2.07 -10.23 10.80
N VAL A 85 1.98 -11.34 10.04
CA VAL A 85 1.54 -11.35 8.63
C VAL A 85 0.32 -12.25 8.54
N ILE A 86 -0.84 -11.69 8.20
CA ILE A 86 -2.13 -12.38 8.25
C ILE A 86 -2.75 -12.44 6.85
N LYS A 87 -3.02 -13.64 6.36
CA LYS A 87 -3.71 -13.84 5.09
C LYS A 87 -5.18 -13.44 5.19
N GLY A 88 -5.68 -12.78 4.15
CA GLY A 88 -7.06 -12.34 4.05
C GLY A 88 -7.75 -12.84 2.78
N ALA A 89 -8.55 -11.99 2.17
CA ALA A 89 -9.36 -12.34 1.01
C ALA A 89 -8.50 -12.67 -0.22
N ASN A 90 -8.76 -13.84 -0.81
CA ASN A 90 -8.10 -14.30 -2.04
C ASN A 90 -8.95 -14.07 -3.31
N LYS A 91 -10.10 -13.42 -3.16
CA LYS A 91 -11.03 -13.05 -4.25
C LYS A 91 -11.88 -11.85 -3.83
N PRO A 92 -12.41 -11.07 -4.79
CA PRO A 92 -13.31 -9.95 -4.51
C PRO A 92 -14.66 -10.41 -3.93
N LEU A 93 -15.41 -9.47 -3.33
CA LEU A 93 -16.71 -9.76 -2.67
C LEU A 93 -17.78 -10.23 -3.65
N ALA A 94 -17.94 -9.54 -4.77
CA ALA A 94 -19.11 -9.74 -5.63
C ALA A 94 -18.82 -9.82 -7.12
N SER A 95 -17.67 -9.40 -7.60
CA SER A 95 -17.43 -9.45 -9.05
C SER A 95 -17.06 -10.85 -9.48
N ALA A 96 -17.54 -11.25 -10.67
CA ALA A 96 -16.89 -12.31 -11.41
C ALA A 96 -15.48 -11.81 -11.74
N TYR A 97 -14.51 -12.14 -10.89
CA TYR A 97 -13.12 -11.81 -11.11
C TYR A 97 -12.64 -12.46 -12.41
N HIS A 98 -12.57 -11.66 -13.46
CA HIS A 98 -12.20 -12.14 -14.80
C HIS A 98 -10.69 -12.27 -14.97
N GLY A 99 -9.97 -12.69 -13.91
CA GLY A 99 -8.60 -13.17 -14.04
C GLY A 99 -7.53 -12.12 -14.39
N HIS A 100 -7.81 -10.84 -14.25
CA HIS A 100 -6.82 -9.81 -14.51
C HIS A 100 -6.00 -9.48 -13.24
N SER A 101 -5.25 -10.47 -12.77
CA SER A 101 -4.24 -10.20 -11.73
C SER A 101 -3.19 -9.23 -12.25
N GLY A 102 -2.50 -8.55 -11.34
CA GLY A 102 -1.37 -7.70 -11.69
C GLY A 102 -0.12 -8.43 -12.21
N ILE A 103 -0.21 -9.75 -12.48
CA ILE A 103 0.93 -10.59 -12.90
C ILE A 103 1.69 -10.02 -14.10
N GLN A 104 1.00 -9.40 -15.06
CA GLN A 104 1.67 -8.78 -16.20
C GLN A 104 2.57 -7.62 -15.75
N VAL A 105 2.15 -6.86 -14.73
CA VAL A 105 2.85 -5.68 -14.22
C VAL A 105 3.91 -6.06 -13.18
N HIS A 106 3.56 -6.96 -12.25
CA HIS A 106 4.42 -7.33 -11.12
C HIS A 106 5.25 -8.60 -11.35
N ALA A 107 5.09 -9.25 -12.54
CA ALA A 107 5.64 -10.54 -12.93
C ALA A 107 5.07 -11.73 -12.12
N GLN A 108 5.46 -12.96 -12.49
CA GLN A 108 4.89 -14.20 -11.95
C GLN A 108 5.08 -14.33 -10.43
N ASN A 109 6.21 -13.91 -9.91
CA ASN A 109 6.51 -13.97 -8.47
C ASN A 109 6.05 -12.70 -7.70
N GLY A 110 5.37 -11.76 -8.36
CA GLY A 110 4.91 -10.49 -7.77
C GLY A 110 5.99 -9.44 -7.55
N ILE A 111 7.27 -9.77 -7.66
CA ILE A 111 8.41 -8.89 -7.39
C ILE A 111 9.38 -8.82 -8.57
N GLY A 112 8.84 -8.64 -9.80
CA GLY A 112 9.63 -8.43 -11.00
C GLY A 112 10.45 -9.63 -11.47
N ASN A 113 10.08 -10.86 -11.07
CA ASN A 113 10.83 -12.11 -11.28
C ASN A 113 12.25 -12.12 -10.67
N VAL A 114 12.53 -11.19 -9.77
CA VAL A 114 13.82 -11.17 -9.06
C VAL A 114 13.87 -12.37 -8.12
N LYS A 115 14.93 -13.17 -8.25
CA LYS A 115 15.21 -14.28 -7.34
C LYS A 115 16.00 -13.75 -6.15
N TYR A 116 15.49 -13.99 -4.96
CA TYR A 116 16.19 -13.69 -3.73
C TYR A 116 16.33 -14.98 -2.90
N PRO A 117 17.51 -15.35 -2.43
CA PRO A 117 17.68 -16.56 -1.63
C PRO A 117 16.99 -16.36 -0.27
N ILE A 118 15.86 -17.00 -0.10
CA ILE A 118 15.13 -17.04 1.16
C ILE A 118 15.75 -18.16 1.99
N LYS A 119 16.22 -17.84 3.18
CA LYS A 119 16.47 -18.86 4.20
C LYS A 119 15.12 -19.26 4.80
N ASP A 120 14.94 -20.58 4.89
CA ASP A 120 13.89 -21.27 5.61
C ASP A 120 12.78 -20.38 6.20
N LEU A 121 11.63 -20.30 5.51
CA LEU A 121 10.42 -19.66 6.03
C LEU A 121 9.82 -20.42 7.23
N ASN A 122 10.57 -21.37 7.83
CA ASN A 122 10.12 -22.21 8.95
C ASN A 122 9.82 -21.42 10.24
N GLN A 123 10.19 -20.12 10.31
CA GLN A 123 9.73 -19.18 11.33
C GLN A 123 8.76 -18.17 10.71
N ASN A 124 7.87 -18.66 9.84
CA ASN A 124 6.95 -17.83 9.11
C ASN A 124 5.89 -17.24 10.06
N PRO A 125 5.84 -15.92 10.24
CA PRO A 125 4.80 -15.28 11.06
C PRO A 125 3.39 -15.59 10.58
N VAL A 126 3.19 -15.99 9.33
CA VAL A 126 1.90 -16.42 8.77
C VAL A 126 1.34 -17.65 9.50
N GLU A 127 2.19 -18.60 9.88
CA GLU A 127 1.73 -19.84 10.50
C GLU A 127 1.08 -19.61 11.87
N GLN A 128 1.50 -18.57 12.60
CA GLN A 128 0.91 -18.21 13.90
C GLN A 128 -0.55 -17.72 13.78
N TYR A 129 -0.95 -17.26 12.58
CA TYR A 129 -2.27 -16.67 12.32
C TYR A 129 -3.07 -17.44 11.26
N LYS A 130 -2.73 -18.71 10.98
CA LYS A 130 -3.38 -19.52 9.94
C LYS A 130 -4.89 -19.71 10.13
N ASP A 131 -5.36 -19.69 11.38
CA ASP A 131 -6.76 -19.88 11.73
C ASP A 131 -7.56 -18.56 11.86
N VAL A 132 -6.92 -17.41 11.57
CA VAL A 132 -7.54 -16.08 11.67
C VAL A 132 -7.45 -15.38 10.33
N SER A 133 -8.58 -14.93 9.80
CA SER A 133 -8.57 -14.10 8.58
C SER A 133 -8.12 -12.67 8.89
N ALA A 134 -7.54 -11.98 7.88
CA ALA A 134 -7.16 -10.57 8.01
C ALA A 134 -8.31 -9.69 8.53
N ALA A 135 -9.53 -9.87 8.02
CA ALA A 135 -10.68 -9.09 8.46
C ALA A 135 -11.01 -9.32 9.96
N GLN A 136 -10.95 -10.57 10.43
CA GLN A 136 -11.16 -10.87 11.85
C GLN A 136 -10.06 -10.28 12.72
N PHE A 137 -8.80 -10.39 12.30
CA PHE A 137 -7.66 -9.80 13.01
C PHE A 137 -7.81 -8.28 13.10
N ILE A 138 -8.11 -7.60 11.98
CA ILE A 138 -8.32 -6.15 11.94
C ILE A 138 -9.39 -5.74 12.95
N VAL A 139 -10.55 -6.42 12.96
CA VAL A 139 -11.64 -6.11 13.89
C VAL A 139 -11.19 -6.29 15.35
N GLN A 140 -10.58 -7.42 15.67
CA GLN A 140 -10.15 -7.72 17.05
C GLN A 140 -9.09 -6.72 17.52
N HIS A 141 -8.09 -6.43 16.67
CA HIS A 141 -6.99 -5.54 17.02
C HIS A 141 -7.45 -4.10 17.20
N VAL A 142 -8.32 -3.59 16.32
CA VAL A 142 -8.88 -2.23 16.42
C VAL A 142 -9.79 -2.10 17.65
N LEU A 143 -10.65 -3.07 17.91
CA LEU A 143 -11.53 -3.05 19.09
C LEU A 143 -10.76 -3.13 20.42
N ALA A 144 -9.60 -3.79 20.41
CA ALA A 144 -8.68 -3.81 21.57
C ALA A 144 -7.90 -2.48 21.75
N ASN A 145 -7.85 -1.63 20.72
CA ASN A 145 -7.13 -0.36 20.71
C ASN A 145 -7.98 0.78 20.11
N PRO A 146 -9.16 1.10 20.67
CA PRO A 146 -10.10 2.02 20.06
C PRO A 146 -9.54 3.42 19.89
N GLY A 147 -9.70 3.99 18.69
CA GLY A 147 -9.22 5.33 18.32
C GLY A 147 -7.70 5.45 18.13
N VAL A 148 -6.97 4.34 18.19
CA VAL A 148 -5.49 4.33 18.12
C VAL A 148 -4.99 3.89 16.74
N ILE A 149 -5.61 2.89 16.15
CA ILE A 149 -5.11 2.24 14.94
C ILE A 149 -5.59 2.96 13.68
N THR A 150 -4.64 3.35 12.85
CA THR A 150 -4.90 3.77 11.48
C THR A 150 -4.86 2.54 10.57
N LEU A 151 -5.88 2.37 9.74
CA LEU A 151 -5.85 1.39 8.67
C LEU A 151 -5.21 2.04 7.43
N CYS A 152 -4.12 1.46 6.96
CA CYS A 152 -3.46 1.88 5.73
C CYS A 152 -3.63 0.76 4.68
N ALA A 153 -4.59 0.95 3.77
CA ALA A 153 -4.90 -0.01 2.73
C ALA A 153 -4.28 0.45 1.41
N ILE A 154 -3.34 -0.32 0.89
CA ILE A 154 -2.64 -0.05 -0.37
C ILE A 154 -2.94 -1.10 -1.46
N GLY A 155 -3.70 -2.15 -1.12
CA GLY A 155 -4.31 -3.13 -2.03
C GLY A 155 -5.83 -2.92 -2.19
N PRO A 156 -6.53 -3.85 -2.86
CA PRO A 156 -7.98 -3.86 -2.95
C PRO A 156 -8.65 -3.88 -1.58
N LEU A 157 -9.77 -3.17 -1.43
CA LEU A 157 -10.39 -2.89 -0.13
C LEU A 157 -11.19 -4.05 0.47
N THR A 158 -11.06 -5.26 -0.06
CA THR A 158 -11.85 -6.44 0.32
C THR A 158 -11.76 -6.77 1.81
N ASN A 159 -10.54 -6.78 2.38
CA ASN A 159 -10.35 -7.04 3.82
C ASN A 159 -10.99 -5.97 4.69
N ILE A 160 -10.90 -4.70 4.28
CA ILE A 160 -11.46 -3.57 5.03
C ILE A 160 -12.99 -3.59 4.99
N ALA A 161 -13.58 -3.91 3.82
CA ALA A 161 -15.02 -4.07 3.68
C ALA A 161 -15.57 -5.23 4.51
N LEU A 162 -14.88 -6.38 4.51
CA LEU A 162 -15.22 -7.53 5.37
C LEU A 162 -15.09 -7.16 6.86
N ALA A 163 -14.03 -6.45 7.25
CA ALA A 163 -13.85 -5.99 8.62
C ALA A 163 -14.97 -5.04 9.05
N ALA A 164 -15.37 -4.10 8.18
CA ALA A 164 -16.51 -3.21 8.43
C ALA A 164 -17.82 -3.99 8.61
N SER A 165 -18.05 -5.00 7.76
CA SER A 165 -19.26 -5.85 7.82
C SER A 165 -19.30 -6.73 9.08
N ILE A 166 -18.17 -7.30 9.49
CA ILE A 166 -18.05 -8.16 10.69
C ILE A 166 -18.14 -7.33 11.98
N GLY A 167 -17.39 -6.23 12.03
CA GLY A 167 -17.22 -5.42 13.23
C GLY A 167 -18.33 -4.40 13.47
N GLY A 168 -19.07 -4.05 12.42
CA GLY A 168 -20.17 -3.11 12.45
C GLY A 168 -19.77 -1.70 12.92
N GLU A 169 -20.77 -0.95 13.36
CA GLU A 169 -20.61 0.47 13.75
C GLU A 169 -19.57 0.68 14.87
N LYS A 170 -19.50 -0.24 15.83
CA LYS A 170 -18.54 -0.16 16.93
C LYS A 170 -17.09 -0.21 16.44
N PHE A 171 -16.80 -1.11 15.52
CA PHE A 171 -15.48 -1.21 14.88
C PHE A 171 -15.16 0.04 14.05
N ILE A 172 -16.10 0.45 13.17
CA ILE A 172 -15.92 1.61 12.30
C ILE A 172 -15.58 2.86 13.11
N LYS A 173 -16.30 3.11 14.21
CA LYS A 173 -16.03 4.24 15.14
C LYS A 173 -14.75 4.09 15.94
N SER A 174 -14.23 2.87 16.08
CA SER A 174 -12.98 2.58 16.80
C SER A 174 -11.73 2.75 15.91
N VAL A 175 -11.88 2.79 14.58
CA VAL A 175 -10.79 3.10 13.67
C VAL A 175 -10.40 4.56 13.83
N ARG A 176 -9.10 4.85 13.99
CA ARG A 176 -8.60 6.22 14.11
C ARG A 176 -8.85 7.03 12.84
N ARG A 177 -8.43 6.48 11.70
CA ARG A 177 -8.66 6.97 10.34
C ARG A 177 -8.32 5.88 9.32
N LEU A 178 -8.74 6.07 8.09
CA LEU A 178 -8.42 5.19 6.97
C LEU A 178 -7.61 5.96 5.92
N VAL A 179 -6.44 5.44 5.54
CA VAL A 179 -5.63 5.95 4.42
C VAL A 179 -5.62 4.87 3.35
N ILE A 180 -6.03 5.21 2.14
CA ILE A 180 -6.09 4.26 1.02
C ILE A 180 -5.24 4.75 -0.15
N MET A 181 -4.46 3.85 -0.73
CA MET A 181 -3.99 4.01 -2.10
C MET A 181 -5.05 3.43 -3.03
N GLY A 182 -5.66 4.27 -3.85
CA GLY A 182 -6.69 3.83 -4.80
C GLY A 182 -7.51 4.96 -5.39
N GLY A 183 -8.16 4.65 -6.49
CA GLY A 183 -9.08 5.53 -7.18
C GLY A 183 -8.45 6.62 -8.05
N SER A 184 -9.32 7.28 -8.82
CA SER A 184 -8.96 8.39 -9.70
C SER A 184 -10.18 9.29 -9.89
N VAL A 185 -10.16 10.50 -9.33
CA VAL A 185 -11.29 11.43 -9.42
C VAL A 185 -11.11 12.37 -10.61
N GLY A 186 -12.08 12.38 -11.53
CA GLY A 186 -12.05 13.23 -12.73
C GLY A 186 -10.90 12.94 -13.67
N GLY A 187 -10.23 11.80 -13.52
CA GLY A 187 -9.08 11.36 -14.31
C GLY A 187 -9.32 10.02 -14.98
N PHE A 188 -8.25 9.51 -15.59
CA PHE A 188 -8.25 8.19 -16.22
C PHE A 188 -7.84 7.13 -15.21
N GLY A 189 -8.39 5.91 -15.36
CA GLY A 189 -7.90 4.73 -14.67
C GLY A 189 -6.51 4.28 -15.15
N ASN A 190 -6.01 3.22 -14.56
CA ASN A 190 -4.82 2.48 -15.00
C ASN A 190 -5.11 1.00 -15.22
N LYS A 191 -6.24 0.51 -14.71
CA LYS A 191 -6.73 -0.87 -14.96
C LYS A 191 -7.78 -0.92 -16.05
N THR A 192 -8.71 0.01 -16.00
CA THR A 192 -9.68 0.29 -17.08
C THR A 192 -9.58 1.76 -17.48
N ALA A 193 -10.30 2.16 -18.51
CA ALA A 193 -10.36 3.57 -18.90
C ALA A 193 -10.88 4.49 -17.77
N ALA A 194 -11.69 3.95 -16.85
CA ALA A 194 -12.37 4.71 -15.80
C ALA A 194 -11.82 4.42 -14.38
N ALA A 195 -11.30 3.21 -14.13
CA ALA A 195 -11.00 2.74 -12.78
C ALA A 195 -9.50 2.50 -12.54
N GLU A 196 -9.07 2.88 -11.36
CA GLU A 196 -7.78 2.54 -10.80
C GLU A 196 -7.78 1.05 -10.35
N ALA A 197 -6.61 0.42 -10.31
CA ALA A 197 -6.46 -1.03 -10.17
C ALA A 197 -7.09 -1.59 -8.88
N ASN A 198 -6.87 -0.99 -7.73
CA ASN A 198 -7.38 -1.47 -6.44
C ASN A 198 -8.92 -1.42 -6.41
N LEU A 199 -9.51 -0.33 -6.88
CA LEU A 199 -10.95 -0.17 -6.95
C LEU A 199 -11.57 -1.00 -8.10
N ALA A 200 -10.86 -1.20 -9.19
CA ALA A 200 -11.29 -2.07 -10.28
C ALA A 200 -11.29 -3.56 -9.88
N ASN A 201 -10.38 -3.97 -9.01
CA ASN A 201 -10.28 -5.35 -8.53
C ASN A 201 -11.45 -5.73 -7.59
N ASP A 202 -11.95 -4.79 -6.77
CA ASP A 202 -13.14 -5.00 -5.96
C ASP A 202 -13.97 -3.70 -5.80
N PRO A 203 -14.76 -3.33 -6.82
CA PRO A 203 -15.58 -2.12 -6.78
C PRO A 203 -16.61 -2.16 -5.64
N HIS A 204 -17.13 -3.34 -5.34
CA HIS A 204 -18.14 -3.51 -4.30
C HIS A 204 -17.57 -3.27 -2.90
N ALA A 205 -16.37 -3.78 -2.63
CA ALA A 205 -15.65 -3.47 -1.41
C ALA A 205 -15.34 -1.96 -1.31
N GLY A 206 -14.93 -1.34 -2.42
CA GLY A 206 -14.73 0.10 -2.50
C GLY A 206 -15.97 0.86 -2.05
N ARG A 207 -17.13 0.58 -2.64
CA ARG A 207 -18.40 1.21 -2.28
C ARG A 207 -18.74 1.05 -0.79
N ILE A 208 -18.62 -0.17 -0.25
CA ILE A 208 -18.86 -0.43 1.18
C ILE A 208 -17.96 0.43 2.06
N VAL A 209 -16.68 0.52 1.75
CA VAL A 209 -15.70 1.26 2.55
C VAL A 209 -15.95 2.77 2.50
N PHE A 210 -16.18 3.34 1.32
CA PHE A 210 -16.45 4.77 1.20
C PHE A 210 -17.79 5.20 1.81
N ASP A 211 -18.75 4.28 1.91
CA ASP A 211 -20.01 4.52 2.62
C ASP A 211 -19.89 4.40 4.14
N ALA A 212 -19.06 3.46 4.62
CA ALA A 212 -18.95 3.14 6.04
C ALA A 212 -18.09 4.13 6.85
N PHE A 213 -16.97 4.59 6.30
CA PHE A 213 -15.99 5.36 7.06
C PHE A 213 -16.12 6.87 6.86
N SER A 214 -16.04 7.62 7.97
CA SER A 214 -16.23 9.09 8.01
C SER A 214 -14.93 9.90 7.93
N ASP A 215 -13.75 9.27 8.04
CA ASP A 215 -12.45 9.94 7.91
C ASP A 215 -11.52 9.10 7.03
N ILE A 216 -11.58 9.37 5.72
CA ILE A 216 -10.79 8.71 4.69
C ILE A 216 -9.80 9.72 4.12
N THR A 217 -8.55 9.31 3.94
CA THR A 217 -7.60 9.99 3.04
C THR A 217 -7.40 9.11 1.81
N MET A 218 -7.76 9.63 0.65
CA MET A 218 -7.63 8.96 -0.64
C MET A 218 -6.38 9.46 -1.36
N VAL A 219 -5.42 8.56 -1.55
CA VAL A 219 -4.18 8.75 -2.31
C VAL A 219 -4.38 8.11 -3.69
N GLY A 220 -5.11 8.80 -4.56
CA GLY A 220 -5.46 8.29 -5.88
C GLY A 220 -4.43 8.65 -6.96
N LEU A 221 -4.69 8.20 -8.19
CA LEU A 221 -3.86 8.48 -9.36
C LEU A 221 -3.70 9.99 -9.63
N ASN A 222 -4.61 10.82 -9.15
CA ASN A 222 -4.50 12.28 -9.18
C ASN A 222 -3.20 12.78 -8.53
N CYS A 223 -2.74 12.10 -7.49
CA CYS A 223 -1.53 12.41 -6.74
C CYS A 223 -0.35 11.56 -7.22
N THR A 224 -0.52 10.24 -7.32
CA THR A 224 0.59 9.31 -7.56
C THR A 224 1.23 9.48 -8.95
N ARG A 225 0.44 9.82 -9.97
CA ARG A 225 0.95 10.13 -11.32
C ARG A 225 1.89 11.33 -11.38
N GLN A 226 1.93 12.16 -10.35
CA GLN A 226 2.88 13.24 -10.24
C GLN A 226 4.27 12.78 -9.77
N LEU A 227 4.40 11.53 -9.34
CA LEU A 227 5.61 10.93 -8.76
C LEU A 227 6.16 9.81 -9.67
N PRO A 228 6.74 10.15 -10.83
CA PRO A 228 7.21 9.14 -11.77
C PRO A 228 8.40 8.36 -11.21
N LEU A 229 8.33 7.03 -11.34
CA LEU A 229 9.42 6.11 -11.08
C LEU A 229 10.39 6.10 -12.28
N ASN A 230 11.05 7.22 -12.51
CA ASN A 230 11.91 7.42 -13.66
C ASN A 230 13.32 6.81 -13.47
N LYS A 231 14.08 6.77 -14.57
CA LYS A 231 15.43 6.20 -14.61
C LYS A 231 16.40 6.87 -13.62
N GLU A 232 16.21 8.16 -13.34
CA GLU A 232 17.10 8.91 -12.44
C GLU A 232 16.91 8.46 -10.99
N ILE A 233 15.67 8.42 -10.50
CA ILE A 233 15.39 8.00 -9.12
C ILE A 233 15.73 6.53 -8.90
N ARG A 234 15.45 5.65 -9.88
CA ARG A 234 15.87 4.25 -9.84
C ARG A 234 17.39 4.10 -9.71
N LYS A 235 18.17 4.87 -10.47
CA LYS A 235 19.64 4.88 -10.34
C LYS A 235 20.11 5.39 -8.97
N LYS A 236 19.39 6.35 -8.36
CA LYS A 236 19.69 6.82 -7.00
C LYS A 236 19.40 5.73 -5.98
N MET A 237 18.26 5.03 -6.06
CA MET A 237 17.97 3.87 -5.20
C MET A 237 19.06 2.80 -5.28
N ARG A 238 19.48 2.41 -6.50
CA ARG A 238 20.55 1.43 -6.73
C ARG A 238 21.84 1.75 -5.99
N LYS A 239 22.17 3.03 -5.81
CA LYS A 239 23.42 3.48 -5.16
C LYS A 239 23.37 3.46 -3.63
N LEU A 240 22.22 3.21 -3.01
CA LEU A 240 22.10 3.26 -1.56
C LEU A 240 22.84 2.06 -0.92
N HIS A 241 22.26 0.90 -1.00
CA HIS A 241 22.78 -0.36 -0.46
C HIS A 241 21.93 -1.52 -1.01
N ALA A 242 22.04 -2.71 -0.43
CA ALA A 242 21.40 -3.89 -0.97
C ALA A 242 19.86 -3.79 -1.05
N ILE A 243 19.17 -3.13 -0.11
CA ILE A 243 17.71 -2.87 -0.25
C ILE A 243 17.44 -1.92 -1.42
N GLY A 244 18.24 -0.86 -1.58
CA GLY A 244 18.11 0.03 -2.73
C GLY A 244 18.42 -0.67 -4.06
N GLN A 245 19.40 -1.57 -4.09
CA GLN A 245 19.65 -2.43 -5.25
C GLN A 245 18.44 -3.34 -5.52
N PHE A 246 17.88 -3.97 -4.49
CA PHE A 246 16.69 -4.80 -4.64
C PHE A 246 15.50 -3.99 -5.20
N CYS A 247 15.23 -2.79 -4.67
CA CYS A 247 14.21 -1.89 -5.21
C CYS A 247 14.45 -1.52 -6.69
N PHE A 248 15.72 -1.33 -7.08
CA PHE A 248 16.09 -1.11 -8.47
C PHE A 248 15.78 -2.32 -9.34
N ASP A 249 16.10 -3.52 -8.87
CA ASP A 249 15.95 -4.76 -9.63
C ASP A 249 14.47 -5.14 -9.82
N ILE A 250 13.66 -5.14 -8.75
CA ILE A 250 12.23 -5.46 -8.84
C ILE A 250 11.46 -4.48 -9.74
N THR A 251 11.89 -3.21 -9.81
CA THR A 251 11.26 -2.19 -10.65
C THR A 251 11.65 -2.27 -12.13
N ALA A 252 12.56 -3.16 -12.52
CA ALA A 252 12.99 -3.27 -13.92
C ALA A 252 11.84 -3.72 -14.83
N HIS A 253 11.26 -4.89 -14.56
CA HIS A 253 10.10 -5.42 -15.28
C HIS A 253 8.90 -4.46 -15.22
N TYR A 254 8.58 -3.94 -14.03
CA TYR A 254 7.49 -2.99 -13.80
C TYR A 254 7.59 -1.76 -14.72
N THR A 255 8.78 -1.16 -14.82
CA THR A 255 8.98 0.02 -15.66
C THR A 255 8.94 -0.32 -17.15
N GLU A 256 9.48 -1.47 -17.55
CA GLU A 256 9.48 -1.92 -18.94
C GLU A 256 8.07 -2.19 -19.46
N ILE A 257 7.27 -2.95 -18.69
CA ILE A 257 5.92 -3.31 -19.12
C ILE A 257 4.98 -2.10 -19.21
N LEU A 258 4.99 -1.20 -18.21
CA LEU A 258 4.16 -0.01 -18.25
C LEU A 258 4.54 0.93 -19.40
N GLN A 259 5.84 1.11 -19.64
CA GLN A 259 6.30 1.90 -20.80
C GLN A 259 5.90 1.27 -22.13
N SER A 260 5.87 -0.06 -22.25
CA SER A 260 5.39 -0.74 -23.45
C SER A 260 3.91 -0.49 -23.73
N TRP A 261 3.12 -0.19 -22.68
CA TRP A 261 1.71 0.20 -22.78
C TRP A 261 1.51 1.72 -22.90
N ASN A 262 2.59 2.48 -23.07
CA ASN A 262 2.58 3.94 -23.11
C ASN A 262 2.01 4.57 -21.80
N ASP A 263 2.18 3.87 -20.67
CA ASP A 263 1.85 4.38 -19.34
C ASP A 263 3.12 4.75 -18.57
N SER A 264 2.96 5.60 -17.57
CA SER A 264 4.08 6.11 -16.78
C SER A 264 4.17 5.37 -15.45
N PRO A 265 5.25 4.59 -15.21
CA PRO A 265 5.45 3.98 -13.92
C PRO A 265 5.57 5.05 -12.83
N CYS A 266 4.82 4.88 -11.74
CA CYS A 266 4.72 5.83 -10.64
C CYS A 266 4.93 5.12 -9.29
N PHE A 267 5.21 5.92 -8.25
CA PHE A 267 5.19 5.46 -6.86
C PHE A 267 3.74 5.49 -6.34
N ASN A 268 2.96 4.42 -6.58
CA ASN A 268 1.59 4.38 -6.08
C ASN A 268 1.56 4.19 -4.56
N ASP A 269 1.83 3.00 -4.05
CA ASP A 269 1.73 2.63 -2.64
C ASP A 269 2.69 3.39 -1.72
N PRO A 270 3.96 3.64 -2.13
CA PRO A 270 4.86 4.46 -1.32
C PRO A 270 4.31 5.85 -1.04
N THR A 271 3.39 6.36 -1.88
CA THR A 271 2.77 7.68 -1.69
C THR A 271 1.83 7.69 -0.48
N ALA A 272 1.07 6.63 -0.25
CA ALA A 272 0.20 6.50 0.93
C ALA A 272 1.03 6.44 2.23
N ILE A 273 2.12 5.68 2.22
CA ILE A 273 3.05 5.62 3.35
C ILE A 273 3.73 6.98 3.58
N MET A 274 4.17 7.66 2.52
CA MET A 274 4.78 8.99 2.62
C MET A 274 3.80 10.04 3.19
N TYR A 275 2.51 9.95 2.88
CA TYR A 275 1.49 10.80 3.48
C TYR A 275 1.41 10.62 5.01
N LEU A 276 1.51 9.38 5.50
CA LEU A 276 1.57 9.11 6.95
C LEU A 276 2.83 9.69 7.59
N ILE A 277 3.97 9.61 6.89
CA ILE A 277 5.27 10.09 7.39
C ILE A 277 5.36 11.61 7.38
N LYS A 278 4.93 12.24 6.29
CA LYS A 278 5.15 13.66 6.02
C LYS A 278 3.98 14.28 5.27
N PRO A 279 2.83 14.46 5.93
CA PRO A 279 1.61 14.98 5.29
C PRO A 279 1.75 16.38 4.72
N ASP A 280 2.73 17.16 5.17
CA ASP A 280 2.98 18.54 4.67
C ASP A 280 3.50 18.57 3.23
N LEU A 281 3.93 17.42 2.67
CA LEU A 281 4.28 17.32 1.24
C LEU A 281 3.05 17.33 0.33
N PHE A 282 1.85 17.21 0.89
CA PHE A 282 0.63 16.96 0.12
C PHE A 282 -0.38 18.08 0.30
N GLU A 283 -1.14 18.35 -0.78
CA GLU A 283 -2.35 19.16 -0.73
C GLU A 283 -3.54 18.29 -1.19
N GLY A 284 -4.69 18.55 -0.59
CA GLY A 284 -5.92 17.85 -0.93
C GLY A 284 -7.15 18.68 -0.62
N GLN A 285 -8.29 18.20 -1.08
CA GLN A 285 -9.60 18.79 -0.84
C GLN A 285 -10.56 17.73 -0.32
N ARG A 286 -11.43 18.09 0.62
CA ARG A 286 -12.50 17.20 1.07
C ARG A 286 -13.62 17.14 0.07
N ALA A 287 -14.13 15.92 -0.14
CA ALA A 287 -15.26 15.61 -0.99
C ALA A 287 -16.08 14.47 -0.38
N CYS A 288 -17.34 14.35 -0.79
CA CYS A 288 -18.04 13.08 -0.67
C CYS A 288 -17.62 12.19 -1.86
N VAL A 289 -16.93 11.10 -1.59
CA VAL A 289 -16.49 10.17 -2.63
C VAL A 289 -17.31 8.89 -2.54
N ASP A 290 -17.68 8.37 -3.70
CA ASP A 290 -18.35 7.09 -3.86
C ASP A 290 -17.71 6.28 -4.99
N VAL A 291 -17.95 4.97 -5.03
CA VAL A 291 -17.40 4.06 -6.04
C VAL A 291 -18.55 3.47 -6.86
N GLU A 292 -18.46 3.62 -8.16
CA GLU A 292 -19.37 2.97 -9.10
C GLU A 292 -19.08 1.46 -9.14
N ASP A 293 -20.04 0.62 -8.75
CA ASP A 293 -19.83 -0.84 -8.62
C ASP A 293 -20.67 -1.69 -9.61
N SER A 294 -21.49 -1.07 -10.44
CA SER A 294 -22.43 -1.77 -11.33
C SER A 294 -22.37 -1.35 -12.80
N GLY A 295 -21.78 -0.22 -13.10
CA GLY A 295 -21.69 0.30 -14.46
C GLY A 295 -20.78 -0.51 -15.37
N ARG A 296 -21.27 -0.93 -16.52
CA ARG A 296 -20.52 -1.76 -17.49
C ARG A 296 -19.16 -1.18 -17.92
N LEU A 297 -19.05 0.15 -17.99
CA LEU A 297 -17.83 0.86 -18.40
C LEU A 297 -17.13 1.57 -17.26
N THR A 298 -17.81 1.80 -16.16
CA THR A 298 -17.37 2.66 -15.08
C THR A 298 -17.20 1.94 -13.74
N SER A 299 -17.42 0.63 -13.70
CA SER A 299 -17.20 -0.18 -12.49
C SER A 299 -15.79 0.02 -11.95
N GLY A 300 -15.68 0.38 -10.67
CA GLY A 300 -14.45 0.76 -9.97
C GLY A 300 -14.06 2.24 -10.10
N GLN A 301 -14.84 3.05 -10.86
CA GLN A 301 -14.59 4.49 -10.94
C GLN A 301 -14.94 5.17 -9.62
N THR A 302 -14.06 6.03 -9.11
CA THR A 302 -14.36 6.93 -8.01
C THR A 302 -14.97 8.22 -8.52
N VAL A 303 -16.10 8.60 -7.92
CA VAL A 303 -16.84 9.84 -8.21
C VAL A 303 -16.82 10.72 -6.98
N ALA A 304 -16.49 12.00 -7.13
CA ALA A 304 -16.41 12.94 -6.01
C ALA A 304 -17.39 14.09 -6.15
N ASP A 305 -18.26 14.26 -5.16
CA ASP A 305 -19.04 15.48 -4.95
C ASP A 305 -18.23 16.45 -4.08
N TRP A 306 -17.64 17.45 -4.74
CA TRP A 306 -16.84 18.49 -4.11
C TRP A 306 -17.67 19.57 -3.40
N THR A 307 -18.95 19.65 -3.71
CA THR A 307 -19.84 20.76 -3.34
C THR A 307 -20.92 20.36 -2.37
N GLY A 308 -21.03 19.07 -2.02
CA GLY A 308 -22.04 18.56 -1.10
C GLY A 308 -23.44 18.46 -1.69
N ARG A 309 -23.57 18.37 -3.02
CA ARG A 309 -24.87 18.26 -3.69
C ARG A 309 -25.62 16.97 -3.38
N TRP A 310 -24.87 15.91 -3.00
CA TRP A 310 -25.47 14.65 -2.59
C TRP A 310 -26.09 14.69 -1.19
N GLY A 311 -25.92 15.80 -0.45
CA GLY A 311 -26.41 15.92 0.93
C GLY A 311 -25.74 14.98 1.92
N ARG A 312 -24.63 14.37 1.54
CA ARG A 312 -23.80 13.46 2.36
C ARG A 312 -22.56 14.20 2.91
N PRO A 313 -21.99 13.74 4.04
CA PRO A 313 -20.75 14.33 4.57
C PRO A 313 -19.60 14.29 3.57
N LEU A 314 -18.72 15.29 3.59
CA LEU A 314 -17.47 15.31 2.83
C LEU A 314 -16.41 14.48 3.57
N GLN A 315 -16.59 13.16 3.61
CA GLN A 315 -15.85 12.23 4.45
C GLN A 315 -14.42 11.98 3.96
N THR A 316 -14.10 12.28 2.69
CA THR A 316 -12.83 11.90 2.08
C THR A 316 -11.96 13.12 1.81
N LEU A 317 -10.73 13.11 2.33
CA LEU A 317 -9.67 14.01 1.86
C LEU A 317 -9.04 13.40 0.61
N VAL A 318 -9.33 13.95 -0.55
CA VAL A 318 -8.73 13.55 -1.83
C VAL A 318 -7.44 14.32 -2.02
N LEU A 319 -6.30 13.62 -2.07
CA LEU A 319 -5.01 14.25 -2.34
C LEU A 319 -4.89 14.56 -3.84
N THR A 320 -4.53 15.81 -4.15
CA THR A 320 -4.49 16.32 -5.53
C THR A 320 -3.14 16.84 -5.96
N LYS A 321 -2.25 17.13 -4.99
CA LYS A 321 -0.90 17.61 -5.27
C LYS A 321 0.11 17.01 -4.31
N VAL A 322 1.36 16.95 -4.76
CA VAL A 322 2.50 16.52 -3.95
C VAL A 322 3.76 17.30 -4.31
N ASP A 323 4.57 17.64 -3.31
CA ASP A 323 5.94 18.12 -3.53
C ASP A 323 6.83 16.95 -3.98
N LYS A 324 7.08 16.88 -5.30
CA LYS A 324 7.85 15.83 -5.94
C LYS A 324 9.30 15.75 -5.43
N ASN A 325 9.91 16.90 -5.19
CA ASN A 325 11.31 16.97 -4.75
C ASN A 325 11.43 16.57 -3.28
N GLY A 326 10.52 17.05 -2.44
CA GLY A 326 10.42 16.66 -1.04
C GLY A 326 10.15 15.16 -0.88
N PHE A 327 9.23 14.60 -1.68
CA PHE A 327 8.96 13.16 -1.72
C PHE A 327 10.20 12.35 -2.09
N ALA A 328 10.85 12.66 -3.21
CA ALA A 328 12.02 11.92 -3.69
C ALA A 328 13.18 11.98 -2.69
N LYS A 329 13.42 13.15 -2.09
CA LYS A 329 14.44 13.31 -1.05
C LYS A 329 14.12 12.46 0.17
N GLU A 330 12.92 12.57 0.72
CA GLU A 330 12.51 11.84 1.95
C GLU A 330 12.54 10.32 1.72
N LEU A 331 12.07 9.84 0.55
CA LEU A 331 12.12 8.43 0.18
C LEU A 331 13.55 7.89 0.21
N LEU A 332 14.48 8.57 -0.48
CA LEU A 332 15.88 8.15 -0.56
C LEU A 332 16.58 8.23 0.80
N ASP A 333 16.35 9.30 1.55
CA ASP A 333 16.94 9.53 2.88
C ASP A 333 16.48 8.44 3.89
N ARG A 334 15.23 7.98 3.78
CA ARG A 334 14.69 6.92 4.64
C ARG A 334 15.18 5.55 4.21
N LEU A 335 15.07 5.21 2.93
CA LEU A 335 15.58 3.94 2.42
C LEU A 335 17.08 3.76 2.73
N ALA A 336 17.87 4.83 2.70
CA ALA A 336 19.28 4.78 3.05
C ALA A 336 19.56 4.37 4.52
N LYS A 337 18.59 4.49 5.41
CA LYS A 337 18.72 4.10 6.84
C LYS A 337 18.40 2.63 7.10
N LEU A 338 17.73 1.94 6.17
CA LEU A 338 17.44 0.52 6.30
C LEU A 338 18.71 -0.30 6.15
N THR A 339 18.99 -1.09 7.16
CA THR A 339 20.11 -2.05 7.12
C THR A 339 19.55 -3.43 6.80
N MET A 340 20.14 -4.08 5.79
CA MET A 340 19.83 -5.48 5.49
C MET A 340 20.40 -6.44 6.51
N PHE A 341 19.75 -7.58 6.66
CA PHE A 341 20.36 -8.77 7.20
C PHE A 341 21.65 -9.09 6.42
N LYS A 342 22.79 -9.17 7.11
CA LYS A 342 24.03 -9.63 6.48
C LYS A 342 23.93 -11.15 6.32
N PRO A 343 23.93 -11.69 5.09
CA PRO A 343 23.96 -13.13 4.90
C PRO A 343 25.20 -13.72 5.60
N SER A 344 25.05 -14.91 6.19
CA SER A 344 26.18 -15.62 6.77
C SER A 344 27.23 -15.92 5.70
N LEU A 345 28.48 -16.17 6.11
CA LEU A 345 29.53 -16.59 5.17
C LEU A 345 29.12 -17.82 4.34
N GLU A 346 28.39 -18.77 4.93
CA GLU A 346 27.83 -19.93 4.22
C GLU A 346 26.83 -19.55 3.10
N ASP A 347 25.99 -18.54 3.32
CA ASP A 347 25.06 -18.08 2.29
C ASP A 347 25.77 -17.36 1.14
N GLN A 348 26.87 -16.67 1.46
CA GLN A 348 27.70 -16.02 0.45
C GLN A 348 28.44 -17.05 -0.40
N MET A 349 28.98 -18.12 0.20
CA MET A 349 29.62 -19.19 -0.51
C MET A 349 28.69 -19.98 -1.41
N LYS A 350 27.47 -20.29 -0.92
CA LYS A 350 26.44 -20.97 -1.71
C LYS A 350 26.01 -20.16 -2.95
N ARG A 351 25.97 -18.84 -2.84
CA ARG A 351 25.71 -17.94 -3.99
C ARG A 351 26.81 -17.98 -5.04
N ILE A 352 28.05 -18.06 -4.59
CA ILE A 352 29.21 -18.13 -5.48
C ILE A 352 29.21 -19.47 -6.23
N GLU A 353 28.85 -20.57 -5.56
CA GLU A 353 28.73 -21.89 -6.17
C GLU A 353 27.58 -21.94 -7.19
N GLU A 354 26.38 -21.41 -6.84
CA GLU A 354 25.24 -21.36 -7.75
C GLU A 354 25.48 -20.46 -8.98
N GLN A 355 26.27 -19.39 -8.83
CA GLN A 355 26.67 -18.53 -9.96
C GLN A 355 27.72 -19.20 -10.86
N ALA A 356 28.63 -20.02 -10.29
CA ALA A 356 29.56 -20.79 -11.05
C ALA A 356 28.90 -21.89 -11.90
N ASP A 357 27.91 -22.59 -11.33
CA ASP A 357 27.10 -23.62 -12.05
C ASP A 357 26.28 -23.07 -13.20
N VAL A 358 25.89 -21.79 -13.15
CA VAL A 358 25.14 -21.13 -14.25
C VAL A 358 26.09 -20.63 -15.35
N ALA A 359 27.33 -20.36 -15.01
CA ALA A 359 28.37 -19.92 -15.98
C ALA A 359 28.99 -21.10 -16.78
N GLU A 360 28.85 -22.33 -16.27
CA GLU A 360 29.32 -23.55 -16.93
C GLU A 360 28.29 -24.26 -17.79
N LYS A 361 27.03 -23.75 -17.83
CA LYS A 361 25.94 -24.21 -18.71
C LYS A 361 25.62 -23.18 -19.79
#